data_b9d348ba1ff1730276be156fb2d28723
#
_entry.id   b9d348ba1ff1730276be156fb2d28723
#
_cell.length_a   1.000
_cell.length_b   1.000
_cell.length_c   1.000
_cell.angle_alpha   90.00
_cell.angle_beta   90.00
_cell.angle_gamma   90.00
#
_symmetry.space_group_name_H-M   'P 1'
#
loop_
_entity.id
_entity.type
_entity.pdbx_description
1 polymer ?
#
loop_
_entity_poly.entity_id
_entity_poly.type
_entity_poly.pdbx_seq_one_letter_code
_entity_poly.pdbx_strand_id
1 'polypeptide(L)' 'MSTKETMLRLLEAAGGKFISGSDIAHSAGVSRNAVWKNAAALREAGFDIEAGDGGYR' A
#
# COMPACT_ATOMS: atom_id res chain seq x y z
N MET A 1 -14.20 1.35 4.65
CA MET A 1 -13.06 2.01 4.00
C MET A 1 -12.63 1.22 2.78
N SER A 2 -12.20 1.93 1.75
CA SER A 2 -11.66 1.26 0.56
C SER A 2 -10.25 0.75 0.82
N THR A 3 -9.79 -0.19 -0.01
CA THR A 3 -8.43 -0.69 0.05
C THR A 3 -7.40 0.44 -0.13
N LYS A 4 -7.68 1.38 -1.04
CA LYS A 4 -6.81 2.53 -1.27
C LYS A 4 -6.68 3.40 -0.02
N GLU A 5 -7.77 3.68 0.66
CA GLU A 5 -7.76 4.46 1.89
C GLU A 5 -6.98 3.75 2.99
N THR A 6 -7.19 2.45 3.14
CA THR A 6 -6.45 1.65 4.11
C THR A 6 -4.95 1.69 3.82
N MET A 7 -4.56 1.53 2.56
CA MET A 7 -3.16 1.61 2.16
C MET A 7 -2.56 2.97 2.49
N LEU A 8 -3.24 4.05 2.15
CA LEU A 8 -2.74 5.39 2.42
C LEU A 8 -2.55 5.64 3.91
N ARG A 9 -3.48 5.18 4.74
CA ARG A 9 -3.36 5.31 6.18
C ARG A 9 -2.18 4.52 6.75
N LEU A 10 -1.98 3.32 6.27
CA LEU A 10 -0.86 2.48 6.70
C LEU A 10 0.48 3.10 6.30
N LEU A 11 0.58 3.58 5.07
CA LEU A 11 1.79 4.21 4.57
C LEU A 11 2.11 5.50 5.32
N GLU A 12 1.09 6.30 5.61
CA GLU A 12 1.25 7.53 6.38
C GLU A 12 1.71 7.22 7.81
N ALA A 13 1.09 6.23 8.45
CA ALA A 13 1.45 5.82 9.81
C ALA A 13 2.87 5.27 9.90
N ALA A 14 3.37 4.67 8.82
CA ALA A 14 4.72 4.12 8.78
C ALA A 14 5.80 5.21 8.69
N GLY A 15 5.44 6.44 8.35
CA GLY A 15 6.36 7.57 8.37
C GLY A 15 7.56 7.40 7.44
N GLY A 16 7.36 6.86 6.24
CA GLY A 16 8.42 6.65 5.26
C GLY A 16 9.12 5.30 5.34
N LYS A 17 8.76 4.45 6.31
CA LYS A 17 9.30 3.10 6.38
C LYS A 17 8.50 2.16 5.49
N PHE A 18 9.14 1.12 4.98
CA PHE A 18 8.45 0.12 4.17
C PHE A 18 7.48 -0.71 5.02
N ILE A 19 6.31 -0.98 4.43
CA ILE A 19 5.36 -1.97 4.97
C ILE A 19 5.26 -3.08 3.93
N SER A 20 5.36 -4.35 4.38
CA SER A 20 5.29 -5.48 3.45
C SER A 20 3.91 -5.55 2.78
N GLY A 21 3.90 -6.04 1.54
CA GLY A 21 2.65 -6.25 0.83
C GLY A 21 1.72 -7.22 1.56
N SER A 22 2.29 -8.22 2.26
CA SER A 22 1.53 -9.17 3.08
C SER A 22 0.84 -8.49 4.24
N ASP A 23 1.53 -7.59 4.93
CA ASP A 23 0.95 -6.85 6.06
C ASP A 23 -0.17 -5.93 5.60
N ILE A 24 0.03 -5.25 4.48
CA ILE A 24 -1.02 -4.40 3.91
C ILE A 24 -2.24 -5.24 3.51
N ALA A 25 -2.00 -6.37 2.83
CA ALA A 25 -3.08 -7.26 2.40
C ALA A 25 -3.88 -7.76 3.60
N HIS A 26 -3.20 -8.19 4.65
CA HIS A 26 -3.83 -8.67 5.86
C HIS A 26 -4.68 -7.57 6.53
N SER A 27 -4.11 -6.38 6.67
CA SER A 27 -4.82 -5.25 7.30
C SER A 27 -6.02 -4.79 6.49
N ALA A 28 -5.94 -4.84 5.17
CA ALA A 28 -7.02 -4.41 4.29
C ALA A 28 -8.03 -5.53 3.98
N GLY A 29 -7.70 -6.78 4.36
CA GLY A 29 -8.57 -7.92 4.07
C GLY A 29 -8.64 -8.28 2.60
N VAL A 30 -7.56 -8.10 1.86
CA VAL A 30 -7.48 -8.36 0.41
C VAL A 30 -6.27 -9.23 0.08
N SER A 31 -6.16 -9.65 -1.19
CA SER A 31 -5.01 -10.40 -1.65
C SER A 31 -3.81 -9.49 -1.87
N ARG A 32 -2.60 -10.08 -1.89
CA ARG A 32 -1.38 -9.34 -2.22
C ARG A 32 -1.45 -8.75 -3.62
N ASN A 33 -2.08 -9.47 -4.55
CA ASN A 33 -2.28 -8.98 -5.92
C ASN A 33 -3.16 -7.72 -5.94
N ALA A 34 -4.19 -7.67 -5.10
CA ALA A 34 -5.03 -6.48 -4.97
C ALA A 34 -4.23 -5.30 -4.41
N VAL A 35 -3.32 -5.55 -3.46
CA VAL A 35 -2.42 -4.51 -2.94
C VAL A 35 -1.57 -3.94 -4.06
N TRP A 36 -0.97 -4.80 -4.88
CA TRP A 36 -0.14 -4.38 -6.01
C TRP A 36 -0.93 -3.51 -6.99
N LYS A 37 -2.14 -3.94 -7.34
CA LYS A 37 -3.01 -3.18 -8.25
C LYS A 37 -3.40 -1.83 -7.67
N ASN A 38 -3.73 -1.79 -6.39
CA ASN A 38 -4.11 -0.54 -5.73
C ASN A 38 -2.92 0.42 -5.61
N ALA A 39 -1.73 -0.09 -5.36
CA ALA A 39 -0.51 0.73 -5.34
C ALA A 39 -0.27 1.38 -6.71
N ALA A 40 -0.46 0.62 -7.79
CA ALA A 40 -0.32 1.16 -9.14
C ALA A 40 -1.37 2.24 -9.42
N ALA A 41 -2.62 2.01 -9.00
CA ALA A 41 -3.70 2.98 -9.18
C ALA A 41 -3.44 4.28 -8.39
N LEU A 42 -2.89 4.17 -7.19
CA LEU A 42 -2.54 5.33 -6.38
C LEU A 42 -1.43 6.15 -7.03
N ARG A 43 -0.43 5.49 -7.59
CA ARG A 43 0.64 6.17 -8.35
C ARG A 43 0.08 6.92 -9.54
N GLU A 44 -0.84 6.30 -10.27
CA GLU A 44 -1.52 6.92 -11.41
C GLU A 44 -2.31 8.17 -10.98
N ALA A 45 -2.86 8.14 -9.78
CA ALA A 45 -3.59 9.27 -9.22
C ALA A 45 -2.69 10.39 -8.68
N GLY A 46 -1.37 10.22 -8.73
CA GLY A 46 -0.42 11.23 -8.32
C GLY A 46 0.22 11.01 -6.95
N PHE A 47 -0.09 9.92 -6.27
CA PHE A 47 0.55 9.61 -5.00
C PHE A 47 1.95 9.07 -5.22
N ASP A 48 2.89 9.52 -4.40
CA ASP A 48 4.29 9.14 -4.48
C ASP A 48 4.53 7.86 -3.67
N ILE A 49 4.25 6.72 -4.29
CA ILE A 49 4.38 5.42 -3.64
C ILE A 49 5.56 4.67 -4.27
N GLU A 50 6.49 4.24 -3.42
CA GLU A 50 7.62 3.42 -3.83
C GLU A 50 7.35 1.95 -3.53
N ALA A 51 7.77 1.09 -4.45
CA ALA A 51 7.81 -0.35 -4.26
C ALA A 51 9.27 -0.78 -4.20
N GLY A 52 9.61 -1.65 -3.26
CA GLY A 52 10.96 -2.15 -3.09
C GLY A 52 10.98 -3.48 -2.38
N ASP A 53 12.16 -3.95 -2.00
CA ASP A 53 12.33 -5.26 -1.36
C ASP A 53 11.59 -5.37 -0.02
N GLY A 54 11.44 -4.25 0.69
CA GLY A 54 10.73 -4.22 1.96
C GLY A 54 9.23 -4.06 1.84
N GLY A 55 8.70 -3.92 0.64
CA GLY A 55 7.27 -3.72 0.38
C GLY A 55 6.98 -2.35 -0.25
N TYR A 56 6.15 -1.58 0.41
CA TYR A 56 5.71 -0.27 -0.09
C TYR A 56 5.95 0.83 0.94
N ARG A 57 6.19 2.03 0.44
CA ARG A 57 6.25 3.22 1.28
C ARG A 57 5.83 4.47 0.54
#